data_daf38b251920d3d4c7037458a79cdf61
#
_entry.id   daf38b251920d3d4c7037458a79cdf61
#
_cell.length_a   1.000
_cell.length_b   1.000
_cell.length_c   1.000
_cell.angle_alpha   90.00
_cell.angle_beta   90.00
_cell.angle_gamma   90.00
#
_symmetry.space_group_name_H-M   'P 1'
#
loop_
_entity.id
_entity.type
_entity.pdbx_description
1 polymer ?
#
loop_
_entity_poly.entity_id
_entity_poly.type
_entity_poly.pdbx_seq_one_letter_code
_entity_poly.pdbx_strand_id
1 'polypeptide(L)'
;MRTLRVTAILAALVVLSACGREPSASQLTATGVANLQNAKTAHLDGTGSIALKAQSGLSFSFEFKLAGDAEIPNKARMNVQMALLGMSFNVDTITVDGKEYTKDAATGVWTEGSKTSSMKGVLDPLGNVDMSFIHDVVEVDRPEIDGRKTRHLSYQADTTKMVAALQQTTGTSTQPLANPVGTGELWIRIDDSQIVRQLVKVSLDVDGLAGISLPGSTSNIGKASVEMSLDMRFSHHGEAVPQITAPPTGR
;
A
#
# COMPACT_ATOMS: atom_id res chain seq x y z
N MET A 1 -19.95 -56.26 -20.19
CA MET A 1 -18.99 -55.20 -20.64
C MET A 1 -19.65 -53.91 -21.18
N ARG A 2 -20.95 -53.68 -21.05
CA ARG A 2 -21.65 -52.43 -21.53
C ARG A 2 -21.87 -51.34 -20.46
N THR A 3 -21.78 -51.68 -19.20
CA THR A 3 -22.03 -50.74 -18.07
C THR A 3 -20.83 -49.86 -17.73
N LEU A 4 -19.59 -50.23 -18.10
CA LEU A 4 -18.39 -49.45 -17.78
C LEU A 4 -18.20 -48.20 -18.68
N ARG A 5 -18.83 -48.14 -19.85
CA ARG A 5 -18.68 -47.04 -20.81
C ARG A 5 -19.60 -45.86 -20.53
N VAL A 6 -20.71 -46.07 -19.85
CA VAL A 6 -21.68 -45.00 -19.52
C VAL A 6 -21.20 -44.16 -18.32
N THR A 7 -20.52 -44.78 -17.36
CA THR A 7 -19.99 -44.09 -16.17
C THR A 7 -18.83 -43.16 -16.51
N ALA A 8 -18.01 -43.48 -17.49
CA ALA A 8 -16.88 -42.64 -17.93
C ALA A 8 -17.35 -41.35 -18.65
N ILE A 9 -18.48 -41.42 -19.36
CA ILE A 9 -19.02 -40.24 -20.08
C ILE A 9 -19.68 -39.26 -19.11
N LEU A 10 -20.33 -39.74 -18.04
CA LEU A 10 -20.92 -38.88 -17.02
C LEU A 10 -19.86 -38.14 -16.19
N ALA A 11 -18.73 -38.79 -15.88
CA ALA A 11 -17.61 -38.16 -15.17
C ALA A 11 -16.92 -37.07 -16.01
N ALA A 12 -16.85 -37.23 -17.32
CA ALA A 12 -16.26 -36.24 -18.24
C ALA A 12 -17.15 -34.98 -18.39
N LEU A 13 -18.47 -35.11 -18.29
CA LEU A 13 -19.41 -34.00 -18.39
C LEU A 13 -19.42 -33.12 -17.13
N VAL A 14 -19.11 -33.66 -15.95
CA VAL A 14 -19.02 -32.89 -14.71
C VAL A 14 -17.74 -32.04 -14.66
N VAL A 15 -16.66 -32.49 -15.29
CA VAL A 15 -15.40 -31.72 -15.34
C VAL A 15 -15.49 -30.54 -16.31
N LEU A 16 -16.31 -30.61 -17.34
CA LEU A 16 -16.50 -29.53 -18.32
C LEU A 16 -17.39 -28.38 -17.81
N SER A 17 -18.19 -28.61 -16.80
CA SER A 17 -19.05 -27.57 -16.19
C SER A 17 -18.32 -26.73 -15.12
N ALA A 18 -17.10 -27.12 -14.70
CA ALA A 18 -16.28 -26.35 -13.76
C ALA A 18 -15.36 -25.31 -14.46
N CYS A 19 -15.22 -25.39 -15.79
CA CYS A 19 -14.38 -24.48 -16.57
C CYS A 19 -15.22 -23.34 -17.16
N GLY A 20 -15.48 -22.27 -16.41
CA GLY A 20 -16.12 -21.11 -17.03
C GLY A 20 -16.70 -20.05 -16.10
N ARG A 21 -16.69 -20.28 -14.80
CA ARG A 21 -17.18 -19.23 -13.91
C ARG A 21 -16.03 -18.30 -13.55
N GLU A 22 -16.13 -17.05 -13.97
CA GLU A 22 -15.19 -16.02 -13.52
C GLU A 22 -15.11 -15.99 -11.99
N PRO A 23 -13.91 -15.81 -11.40
CA PRO A 23 -13.79 -15.69 -9.94
C PRO A 23 -14.61 -14.50 -9.45
N SER A 24 -15.21 -14.64 -8.27
CA SER A 24 -15.85 -13.49 -7.60
C SER A 24 -14.83 -12.38 -7.34
N ALA A 25 -15.31 -11.15 -7.10
CA ALA A 25 -14.44 -10.03 -6.78
C ALA A 25 -13.50 -10.34 -5.59
N SER A 26 -14.04 -10.93 -4.52
CA SER A 26 -13.25 -11.32 -3.34
C SER A 26 -12.23 -12.41 -3.64
N GLN A 27 -12.58 -13.42 -4.46
CA GLN A 27 -11.64 -14.46 -4.87
C GLN A 27 -10.51 -13.88 -5.73
N LEU A 28 -10.83 -12.99 -6.66
CA LEU A 28 -9.82 -12.33 -7.49
C LEU A 28 -8.89 -11.45 -6.66
N THR A 29 -9.42 -10.70 -5.69
CA THR A 29 -8.61 -9.92 -4.76
C THR A 29 -7.65 -10.81 -3.98
N ALA A 30 -8.13 -11.90 -3.40
CA ALA A 30 -7.28 -12.84 -2.67
C ALA A 30 -6.18 -13.44 -3.56
N THR A 31 -6.52 -13.81 -4.80
CA THR A 31 -5.54 -14.31 -5.78
C THR A 31 -4.53 -13.23 -6.15
N GLY A 32 -4.97 -12.00 -6.40
CA GLY A 32 -4.10 -10.88 -6.76
C GLY A 32 -3.09 -10.55 -5.64
N VAL A 33 -3.54 -10.52 -4.39
CA VAL A 33 -2.66 -10.31 -3.23
C VAL A 33 -1.66 -11.46 -3.09
N ALA A 34 -2.10 -12.72 -3.23
CA ALA A 34 -1.21 -13.86 -3.18
C ALA A 34 -0.17 -13.82 -4.32
N ASN A 35 -0.58 -13.43 -5.52
CA ASN A 35 0.32 -13.30 -6.67
C ASN A 35 1.35 -12.20 -6.46
N LEU A 36 0.95 -11.04 -5.90
CA LEU A 36 1.88 -9.97 -5.56
C LEU A 36 2.91 -10.45 -4.54
N GLN A 37 2.49 -11.13 -3.48
CA GLN A 37 3.40 -11.68 -2.47
C GLN A 37 4.34 -12.75 -3.06
N ASN A 38 3.85 -13.58 -3.98
CA ASN A 38 4.63 -14.62 -4.63
C ASN A 38 5.54 -14.11 -5.76
N ALA A 39 5.32 -12.92 -6.28
CA ALA A 39 6.12 -12.33 -7.35
C ALA A 39 7.59 -12.12 -6.93
N LYS A 40 7.87 -12.05 -5.63
CA LYS A 40 9.19 -11.82 -5.01
C LYS A 40 9.78 -10.44 -5.30
N THR A 41 9.49 -9.86 -6.45
CA THR A 41 9.99 -8.54 -6.87
C THR A 41 8.88 -7.77 -7.57
N ALA A 42 8.90 -6.45 -7.41
CA ALA A 42 8.06 -5.53 -8.15
C ALA A 42 8.71 -4.15 -8.22
N HIS A 43 8.43 -3.43 -9.30
CA HIS A 43 8.67 -1.99 -9.38
C HIS A 43 7.41 -1.24 -8.96
N LEU A 44 7.59 -0.14 -8.24
CA LEU A 44 6.53 0.66 -7.67
C LEU A 44 6.68 2.12 -8.10
N ASP A 45 5.59 2.67 -8.57
CA ASP A 45 5.42 4.11 -8.79
C ASP A 45 4.16 4.56 -8.07
N GLY A 46 4.24 5.68 -7.37
CA GLY A 46 3.07 6.14 -6.64
C GLY A 46 3.04 7.64 -6.44
N THR A 47 1.85 8.12 -6.18
CA THR A 47 1.58 9.48 -5.73
C THR A 47 0.70 9.42 -4.50
N GLY A 48 0.98 10.28 -3.55
CA GLY A 48 0.14 10.38 -2.36
C GLY A 48 -0.09 11.82 -1.94
N SER A 49 -1.11 12.01 -1.13
CA SER A 49 -1.39 13.28 -0.50
C SER A 49 -1.79 13.06 0.96
N ILE A 50 -1.42 14.01 1.81
CA ILE A 50 -1.87 14.09 3.18
C ILE A 50 -2.43 15.49 3.39
N ALA A 51 -3.67 15.58 3.85
CA ALA A 51 -4.31 16.82 4.23
C ALA A 51 -4.67 16.77 5.70
N LEU A 52 -4.36 17.84 6.43
CA LEU A 52 -4.71 18.03 7.83
C LEU A 52 -5.57 19.28 7.96
N LYS A 53 -6.70 19.16 8.65
CA LYS A 53 -7.62 20.25 8.96
C LYS A 53 -7.84 20.27 10.47
N ALA A 54 -7.27 21.25 11.16
CA ALA A 54 -7.48 21.46 12.59
C ALA A 54 -8.76 22.23 12.87
N GLN A 55 -9.41 21.97 13.98
CA GLN A 55 -10.58 22.75 14.43
C GLN A 55 -10.26 24.23 14.67
N SER A 56 -9.02 24.57 14.94
CA SER A 56 -8.53 25.95 15.03
C SER A 56 -8.57 26.73 13.72
N GLY A 57 -8.97 26.10 12.60
CA GLY A 57 -8.96 26.69 11.27
C GLY A 57 -7.62 26.54 10.52
N LEU A 58 -6.59 25.99 11.17
CA LEU A 58 -5.33 25.68 10.50
C LEU A 58 -5.55 24.49 9.55
N SER A 59 -5.15 24.65 8.30
CA SER A 59 -5.13 23.55 7.35
C SER A 59 -3.83 23.55 6.56
N PHE A 60 -3.29 22.37 6.31
CA PHE A 60 -2.19 22.20 5.37
C PHE A 60 -2.35 20.89 4.62
N SER A 61 -1.80 20.85 3.42
CA SER A 61 -1.70 19.64 2.64
C SER A 61 -0.33 19.56 1.98
N PHE A 62 0.13 18.36 1.77
CA PHE A 62 1.30 18.11 0.96
C PHE A 62 1.09 16.88 0.08
N GLU A 63 1.75 16.92 -1.05
CA GLU A 63 1.77 15.81 -2.01
C GLU A 63 3.17 15.20 -2.03
N PHE A 64 3.22 13.91 -2.28
CA PHE A 64 4.48 13.21 -2.47
C PHE A 64 4.39 12.24 -3.64
N LYS A 65 5.53 11.97 -4.22
CA LYS A 65 5.72 10.92 -5.23
C LYS A 65 6.70 9.90 -4.67
N LEU A 66 6.49 8.66 -4.99
CA LEU A 66 7.40 7.59 -4.64
C LEU A 66 7.67 6.73 -5.88
N ALA A 67 8.90 6.27 -6.02
CA ALA A 67 9.30 5.35 -7.07
C ALA A 67 10.41 4.44 -6.55
N GLY A 68 10.40 3.18 -6.94
CA GLY A 68 11.45 2.27 -6.51
C GLY A 68 11.16 0.81 -6.77
N ASP A 69 12.00 -0.02 -6.19
CA ASP A 69 11.97 -1.47 -6.36
C ASP A 69 11.79 -2.15 -5.00
N ALA A 70 11.07 -3.27 -5.00
CA ALA A 70 10.90 -4.12 -3.83
C ALA A 70 11.34 -5.56 -4.11
N GLU A 71 12.03 -6.17 -3.15
CA GLU A 71 12.17 -7.62 -2.99
C GLU A 71 11.22 -8.05 -1.87
N ILE A 72 10.03 -8.50 -2.24
CA ILE A 72 8.94 -8.82 -1.32
C ILE A 72 9.29 -10.09 -0.51
N PRO A 73 9.05 -10.14 0.79
CA PRO A 73 8.33 -9.14 1.60
C PRO A 73 9.22 -8.13 2.35
N ASN A 74 10.55 -8.28 2.34
CA ASN A 74 11.38 -7.70 3.39
C ASN A 74 12.31 -6.59 2.96
N LYS A 75 12.39 -6.28 1.65
CA LYS A 75 13.33 -5.27 1.18
C LYS A 75 12.67 -4.33 0.18
N ALA A 76 13.03 -3.05 0.29
CA ALA A 76 12.63 -2.03 -0.67
C ALA A 76 13.71 -0.96 -0.78
N ARG A 77 13.86 -0.40 -1.98
CA ARG A 77 14.62 0.82 -2.23
C ARG A 77 13.67 1.81 -2.88
N MET A 78 13.45 2.92 -2.24
CA MET A 78 12.47 3.92 -2.66
C MET A 78 13.11 5.29 -2.72
N ASN A 79 12.71 6.07 -3.71
CA ASN A 79 12.93 7.51 -3.79
C ASN A 79 11.60 8.20 -3.50
N VAL A 80 11.58 9.10 -2.56
CA VAL A 80 10.38 9.85 -2.18
C VAL A 80 10.62 11.33 -2.40
N GLN A 81 9.80 11.93 -3.24
CA GLN A 81 9.81 13.35 -3.54
C GLN A 81 8.61 14.00 -2.87
N MET A 82 8.82 14.99 -2.05
CA MET A 82 7.77 15.74 -1.35
C MET A 82 7.87 17.22 -1.70
N ALA A 83 6.70 17.85 -1.86
CA ALA A 83 6.62 19.30 -1.97
C ALA A 83 5.84 19.86 -0.78
N LEU A 84 6.47 20.72 0.00
CA LEU A 84 5.87 21.36 1.17
C LEU A 84 6.21 22.86 1.17
N LEU A 85 5.20 23.72 1.21
CA LEU A 85 5.36 25.18 1.28
C LEU A 85 6.29 25.76 0.21
N GLY A 86 6.27 25.22 -1.01
CA GLY A 86 7.13 25.68 -2.11
C GLY A 86 8.57 25.12 -2.07
N MET A 87 8.91 24.32 -1.08
CA MET A 87 10.18 23.59 -1.01
C MET A 87 10.00 22.15 -1.48
N SER A 88 10.97 21.66 -2.26
CA SER A 88 11.01 20.26 -2.68
C SER A 88 12.05 19.49 -1.87
N PHE A 89 11.65 18.36 -1.36
CA PHE A 89 12.51 17.43 -0.62
C PHE A 89 12.58 16.13 -1.40
N ASN A 90 13.78 15.58 -1.50
CA ASN A 90 14.01 14.28 -2.11
C ASN A 90 14.72 13.39 -1.09
N VAL A 91 14.11 12.25 -0.78
CA VAL A 91 14.60 11.33 0.24
C VAL A 91 14.76 9.94 -0.36
N ASP A 92 15.99 9.42 -0.35
CA ASP A 92 16.23 8.02 -0.69
C ASP A 92 16.10 7.17 0.59
N THR A 93 15.32 6.11 0.52
CA THR A 93 15.15 5.15 1.61
C THR A 93 15.49 3.74 1.15
N ILE A 94 16.04 2.95 2.04
CA ILE A 94 16.25 1.51 1.84
C ILE A 94 15.72 0.79 3.08
N THR A 95 14.87 -0.18 2.87
CA THR A 95 14.41 -1.11 3.91
C THR A 95 15.04 -2.48 3.66
N VAL A 96 15.65 -3.08 4.66
CA VAL A 96 16.21 -4.44 4.62
C VAL A 96 15.95 -5.12 5.95
N ASP A 97 15.23 -6.24 5.91
CA ASP A 97 14.94 -7.09 7.07
C ASP A 97 14.39 -6.31 8.28
N GLY A 98 13.46 -5.40 8.00
CA GLY A 98 12.78 -4.58 9.02
C GLY A 98 13.59 -3.38 9.52
N LYS A 99 14.80 -3.15 9.03
CA LYS A 99 15.59 -1.95 9.29
C LYS A 99 15.41 -0.95 8.16
N GLU A 100 15.21 0.29 8.52
CA GLU A 100 15.09 1.39 7.58
C GLU A 100 16.36 2.25 7.58
N TYR A 101 16.81 2.63 6.41
CA TYR A 101 17.94 3.51 6.16
C TYR A 101 17.46 4.71 5.34
N THR A 102 17.82 5.89 5.78
CA THR A 102 17.50 7.14 5.08
C THR A 102 18.79 7.84 4.70
N LYS A 103 18.85 8.33 3.47
CA LYS A 103 19.99 9.09 2.98
C LYS A 103 19.76 10.57 3.26
N ASP A 104 20.66 11.17 3.99
CA ASP A 104 20.66 12.61 4.19
C ASP A 104 20.98 13.32 2.87
N ALA A 105 20.09 14.21 2.44
CA ALA A 105 20.21 14.90 1.13
C ALA A 105 21.38 15.86 1.05
N ALA A 106 21.82 16.44 2.17
CA ALA A 106 22.90 17.42 2.21
C ALA A 106 24.29 16.76 2.24
N THR A 107 24.42 15.69 3.02
CA THR A 107 25.70 15.02 3.25
C THR A 107 25.87 13.76 2.40
N GLY A 108 24.79 13.20 1.86
CA GLY A 108 24.78 11.92 1.16
C GLY A 108 25.01 10.69 2.06
N VAL A 109 25.07 10.89 3.37
CA VAL A 109 25.34 9.85 4.36
C VAL A 109 24.07 9.08 4.68
N TRP A 110 24.16 7.75 4.74
CA TRP A 110 23.08 6.89 5.18
C TRP A 110 23.06 6.77 6.69
N THR A 111 21.86 6.90 7.27
CA THR A 111 21.62 6.71 8.70
C THR A 111 20.61 5.60 8.90
N GLU A 112 20.88 4.66 9.82
CA GLU A 112 19.92 3.64 10.24
C GLU A 112 18.95 4.23 11.26
N GLY A 113 17.68 3.96 11.07
CA GLY A 113 16.64 4.40 12.00
C GLY A 113 16.34 5.88 11.88
N SER A 114 15.47 6.26 10.99
CA SER A 114 14.93 7.62 10.97
C SER A 114 14.01 7.85 12.17
N LYS A 115 14.31 8.86 12.98
CA LYS A 115 13.38 9.37 14.02
C LYS A 115 12.15 10.07 13.40
N THR A 116 12.14 10.26 12.09
CA THR A 116 11.15 11.07 11.35
C THR A 116 10.34 10.28 10.34
N SER A 117 10.72 9.08 9.97
CA SER A 117 10.04 8.38 8.90
C SER A 117 9.33 7.14 9.40
N SER A 118 8.09 7.30 9.71
CA SER A 118 7.11 6.22 9.65
C SER A 118 6.76 5.85 8.19
N MET A 119 7.72 6.00 7.25
CA MET A 119 7.59 5.51 5.87
C MET A 119 7.42 3.99 5.84
N LYS A 120 7.93 3.29 6.86
CA LYS A 120 7.68 1.87 7.06
C LYS A 120 6.19 1.55 7.01
N GLY A 121 5.36 2.31 7.70
CA GLY A 121 3.91 2.14 7.67
C GLY A 121 3.27 2.44 6.31
N VAL A 122 3.87 3.28 5.48
CA VAL A 122 3.37 3.61 4.13
C VAL A 122 3.78 2.52 3.13
N LEU A 123 4.94 1.88 3.32
CA LEU A 123 5.49 0.86 2.43
C LEU A 123 5.21 -0.58 2.90
N ASP A 124 4.91 -0.80 4.17
CA ASP A 124 4.50 -2.11 4.72
C ASP A 124 3.24 -2.72 4.06
N PRO A 125 2.31 -1.94 3.45
CA PRO A 125 1.21 -2.53 2.69
C PRO A 125 1.66 -3.49 1.59
N LEU A 126 2.90 -3.40 1.13
CA LEU A 126 3.42 -4.28 0.08
C LEU A 126 3.85 -5.66 0.59
N GLY A 127 4.34 -5.73 1.84
CA GLY A 127 4.79 -6.99 2.43
C GLY A 127 3.71 -7.75 3.20
N ASN A 128 2.73 -7.04 3.74
CA ASN A 128 1.71 -7.58 4.63
C ASN A 128 0.32 -7.05 4.29
N VAL A 129 -0.11 -7.13 3.02
CA VAL A 129 -1.53 -6.93 2.72
C VAL A 129 -2.31 -8.04 3.41
N ASP A 130 -2.72 -7.78 4.63
CA ASP A 130 -3.60 -8.68 5.36
C ASP A 130 -5.01 -8.54 4.77
N MET A 131 -5.44 -9.57 4.07
CA MET A 131 -6.80 -9.65 3.50
C MET A 131 -7.89 -9.44 4.55
N SER A 132 -7.58 -9.61 5.85
CA SER A 132 -8.53 -9.34 6.93
C SER A 132 -8.91 -7.85 7.07
N PHE A 133 -8.14 -6.95 6.45
CA PHE A 133 -8.48 -5.52 6.39
C PHE A 133 -9.45 -5.17 5.26
N ILE A 134 -9.62 -6.06 4.27
CA ILE A 134 -10.40 -5.83 3.06
C ILE A 134 -11.75 -6.52 3.20
N HIS A 135 -12.82 -5.77 3.10
CA HIS A 135 -14.20 -6.30 3.09
C HIS A 135 -15.06 -5.54 2.08
N ASP A 136 -16.27 -6.06 1.83
CA ASP A 136 -17.25 -5.46 0.91
C ASP A 136 -16.70 -5.20 -0.49
N VAL A 137 -15.96 -6.18 -1.03
CA VAL A 137 -15.33 -6.06 -2.34
C VAL A 137 -16.39 -6.17 -3.44
N VAL A 138 -16.49 -5.13 -4.27
CA VAL A 138 -17.41 -5.08 -5.41
C VAL A 138 -16.66 -4.72 -6.69
N GLU A 139 -17.10 -5.27 -7.82
CA GLU A 139 -16.59 -4.88 -9.13
C GLU A 139 -17.24 -3.59 -9.59
N VAL A 140 -16.41 -2.64 -10.03
CA VAL A 140 -16.86 -1.32 -10.52
C VAL A 140 -16.99 -1.33 -12.03
N ASP A 141 -15.91 -1.66 -12.74
CA ASP A 141 -15.81 -1.72 -14.20
C ASP A 141 -14.63 -2.59 -14.65
N ARG A 142 -14.34 -2.58 -15.95
CA ARG A 142 -13.26 -3.38 -16.58
C ARG A 142 -12.42 -2.53 -17.54
N PRO A 143 -11.62 -1.59 -17.01
CA PRO A 143 -10.77 -0.76 -17.86
C PRO A 143 -9.58 -1.54 -18.41
N GLU A 144 -8.95 -0.96 -19.42
CA GLU A 144 -7.66 -1.39 -19.92
C GLU A 144 -6.56 -0.53 -19.30
N ILE A 145 -5.51 -1.18 -18.77
CA ILE A 145 -4.31 -0.53 -18.24
C ILE A 145 -3.11 -1.14 -18.97
N ASP A 146 -2.27 -0.29 -19.55
CA ASP A 146 -1.07 -0.68 -20.29
C ASP A 146 -1.34 -1.75 -21.37
N GLY A 147 -2.46 -1.60 -22.12
CA GLY A 147 -2.87 -2.51 -23.18
C GLY A 147 -3.43 -3.86 -22.72
N ARG A 148 -3.67 -4.03 -21.40
CA ARG A 148 -4.21 -5.28 -20.83
C ARG A 148 -5.52 -5.05 -20.09
N LYS A 149 -6.47 -5.95 -20.28
CA LYS A 149 -7.77 -5.88 -19.60
C LYS A 149 -7.61 -6.13 -18.10
N THR A 150 -8.25 -5.28 -17.30
CA THR A 150 -8.29 -5.40 -15.84
C THR A 150 -9.73 -5.48 -15.35
N ARG A 151 -9.90 -5.98 -14.13
CA ARG A 151 -11.09 -5.77 -13.33
C ARG A 151 -10.77 -4.73 -12.26
N HIS A 152 -11.55 -3.69 -12.22
CA HIS A 152 -11.48 -2.64 -11.23
C HIS A 152 -12.45 -2.98 -10.09
N LEU A 153 -11.91 -3.13 -8.91
CA LEU A 153 -12.63 -3.51 -7.71
C LEU A 153 -12.53 -2.38 -6.68
N SER A 154 -13.62 -2.07 -6.00
CA SER A 154 -13.62 -1.21 -4.82
C SER A 154 -13.84 -2.04 -3.56
N TYR A 155 -13.32 -1.58 -2.42
CA TYR A 155 -13.45 -2.24 -1.13
C TYR A 155 -13.50 -1.24 0.02
N GLN A 156 -14.03 -1.71 1.16
CA GLN A 156 -13.89 -1.02 2.43
C GLN A 156 -12.69 -1.59 3.18
N ALA A 157 -11.95 -0.72 3.88
CA ALA A 157 -10.81 -1.13 4.70
C ALA A 157 -11.17 -1.05 6.19
N ASP A 158 -10.86 -2.10 6.96
CA ASP A 158 -10.94 -2.08 8.41
C ASP A 158 -9.81 -1.19 8.97
N THR A 159 -10.10 0.09 9.07
CA THR A 159 -9.14 1.09 9.53
C THR A 159 -8.76 0.92 10.99
N THR A 160 -9.59 0.29 11.81
CA THR A 160 -9.25 0.00 13.21
C THR A 160 -8.05 -0.95 13.28
N LYS A 161 -8.06 -2.00 12.46
CA LYS A 161 -6.93 -2.93 12.36
C LYS A 161 -5.71 -2.28 11.72
N MET A 162 -5.89 -1.46 10.66
CA MET A 162 -4.79 -0.71 10.05
C MET A 162 -4.10 0.20 11.06
N VAL A 163 -4.87 0.94 11.84
CA VAL A 163 -4.33 1.82 12.90
C VAL A 163 -3.62 1.02 13.97
N ALA A 164 -4.18 -0.09 14.43
CA ALA A 164 -3.53 -0.96 15.42
C ALA A 164 -2.18 -1.50 14.89
N ALA A 165 -2.11 -1.89 13.61
CA ALA A 165 -0.87 -2.32 12.98
C ALA A 165 0.16 -1.18 12.89
N LEU A 166 -0.25 0.03 12.52
CA LEU A 166 0.60 1.22 12.50
C LEU A 166 1.15 1.58 13.90
N GLN A 167 0.31 1.49 14.93
CA GLN A 167 0.71 1.75 16.32
C GLN A 167 1.75 0.75 16.80
N GLN A 168 1.59 -0.53 16.50
CA GLN A 168 2.57 -1.56 16.82
C GLN A 168 3.91 -1.30 16.13
N THR A 169 3.89 -0.79 14.91
CA THR A 169 5.09 -0.53 14.11
C THR A 169 5.83 0.74 14.56
N THR A 170 5.11 1.78 14.95
CA THR A 170 5.69 3.08 15.31
C THR A 170 6.03 3.20 16.79
N GLY A 171 5.54 2.30 17.64
CA GLY A 171 5.74 2.36 19.10
C GLY A 171 5.07 3.57 19.76
N THR A 172 4.26 4.32 19.01
CA THR A 172 3.52 5.46 19.54
C THR A 172 2.22 4.98 20.13
N SER A 173 2.03 5.19 21.44
CA SER A 173 0.73 5.05 22.08
C SER A 173 -0.11 6.26 21.65
N THR A 174 -0.77 6.13 20.51
CA THR A 174 -1.74 7.15 20.09
C THR A 174 -3.04 6.95 20.87
N GLN A 175 -3.67 8.05 21.20
CA GLN A 175 -5.03 8.00 21.70
C GLN A 175 -5.94 7.31 20.66
N PRO A 176 -7.05 6.71 21.10
CA PRO A 176 -7.98 6.07 20.17
C PRO A 176 -8.36 7.06 19.06
N LEU A 177 -8.11 6.67 17.82
CA LEU A 177 -8.53 7.45 16.67
C LEU A 177 -10.05 7.36 16.58
N ALA A 178 -10.70 8.50 16.46
CA ALA A 178 -12.15 8.55 16.33
C ALA A 178 -12.52 8.40 14.83
N ASN A 179 -13.55 7.59 14.57
CA ASN A 179 -14.18 7.44 13.25
C ASN A 179 -13.21 7.17 12.06
N PRO A 180 -12.30 6.23 12.17
CA PRO A 180 -11.44 5.93 11.04
C PRO A 180 -12.27 5.30 9.91
N VAL A 181 -12.25 5.90 8.71
CA VAL A 181 -12.88 5.38 7.50
C VAL A 181 -11.78 5.13 6.47
N GLY A 182 -11.76 3.93 5.92
CA GLY A 182 -10.85 3.55 4.85
C GLY A 182 -11.59 2.96 3.67
N THR A 183 -11.23 3.40 2.48
CA THR A 183 -11.70 2.82 1.23
C THR A 183 -10.51 2.53 0.34
N GLY A 184 -10.66 1.58 -0.55
CA GLY A 184 -9.63 1.31 -1.53
C GLY A 184 -10.19 0.80 -2.85
N GLU A 185 -9.33 0.84 -3.84
CA GLU A 185 -9.61 0.36 -5.18
C GLU A 185 -8.42 -0.48 -5.66
N LEU A 186 -8.70 -1.55 -6.38
CA LEU A 186 -7.69 -2.44 -6.97
C LEU A 186 -7.98 -2.63 -8.45
N TRP A 187 -6.95 -2.58 -9.26
CA TRP A 187 -7.01 -2.98 -10.66
C TRP A 187 -6.18 -4.26 -10.82
N ILE A 188 -6.86 -5.33 -11.18
CA ILE A 188 -6.27 -6.67 -11.27
C ILE A 188 -6.40 -7.15 -12.71
N ARG A 189 -5.29 -7.54 -13.32
CA ARG A 189 -5.30 -8.09 -14.69
C ARG A 189 -6.09 -9.37 -14.75
N ILE A 190 -6.85 -9.55 -15.83
CA ILE A 190 -7.76 -10.71 -16.00
C ILE A 190 -6.97 -11.97 -16.32
N ASP A 191 -5.91 -11.85 -17.09
CA ASP A 191 -5.15 -12.97 -17.65
C ASP A 191 -4.21 -13.65 -16.65
N ASP A 192 -3.61 -12.91 -15.72
CA ASP A 192 -2.64 -13.46 -14.76
C ASP A 192 -2.96 -13.12 -13.30
N SER A 193 -4.05 -12.39 -13.06
CA SER A 193 -4.48 -11.95 -11.73
C SER A 193 -3.44 -11.13 -10.97
N GLN A 194 -2.57 -10.39 -11.67
CA GLN A 194 -1.63 -9.47 -11.04
C GLN A 194 -2.30 -8.15 -10.69
N ILE A 195 -2.05 -7.63 -9.50
CA ILE A 195 -2.43 -6.28 -9.12
C ILE A 195 -1.49 -5.32 -9.85
N VAL A 196 -2.05 -4.40 -10.63
CA VAL A 196 -1.28 -3.40 -11.38
C VAL A 196 -1.46 -1.98 -10.85
N ARG A 197 -2.52 -1.74 -10.08
CA ARG A 197 -2.76 -0.46 -9.42
C ARG A 197 -3.56 -0.65 -8.15
N GLN A 198 -3.25 0.15 -7.15
CA GLN A 198 -4.00 0.24 -5.90
C GLN A 198 -4.18 1.71 -5.53
N LEU A 199 -5.39 2.09 -5.19
CA LEU A 199 -5.71 3.37 -4.57
C LEU A 199 -6.23 3.12 -3.16
N VAL A 200 -5.67 3.79 -2.17
CA VAL A 200 -6.12 3.74 -0.78
C VAL A 200 -6.44 5.14 -0.31
N LYS A 201 -7.58 5.33 0.31
CA LYS A 201 -7.99 6.57 0.95
C LYS A 201 -8.35 6.29 2.40
N VAL A 202 -7.79 7.06 3.31
CA VAL A 202 -8.04 6.97 4.75
C VAL A 202 -8.40 8.35 5.28
N SER A 203 -9.49 8.42 6.02
CA SER A 203 -9.87 9.62 6.77
C SER A 203 -9.99 9.25 8.25
N LEU A 204 -9.43 10.06 9.13
CA LEU A 204 -9.46 9.82 10.56
C LEU A 204 -9.47 11.13 11.33
N ASP A 205 -10.14 11.13 12.47
CA ASP A 205 -10.11 12.21 13.42
C ASP A 205 -9.08 11.93 14.49
N VAL A 206 -8.24 12.92 14.78
CA VAL A 206 -7.17 12.83 15.77
C VAL A 206 -7.42 13.83 16.88
N ASP A 207 -7.50 13.34 18.12
CA ASP A 207 -7.57 14.18 19.30
C ASP A 207 -6.16 14.44 19.82
N GLY A 208 -5.68 15.67 19.59
CA GLY A 208 -4.39 16.12 20.10
C GLY A 208 -3.18 15.54 19.36
N LEU A 209 -2.74 16.21 18.31
CA LEU A 209 -1.42 15.99 17.71
C LEU A 209 -0.34 16.63 18.61
N ALA A 210 -0.22 16.11 19.83
CA ALA A 210 0.83 16.54 20.75
C ALA A 210 2.18 16.10 20.18
N GLY A 211 3.02 17.06 19.83
CA GLY A 211 4.38 16.82 19.32
C GLY A 211 4.60 17.14 17.85
N ILE A 212 3.59 17.44 17.07
CA ILE A 212 3.78 18.04 15.75
C ILE A 212 3.88 19.55 15.91
N SER A 213 5.10 20.03 16.05
CA SER A 213 5.40 21.46 15.97
C SER A 213 5.51 21.84 14.50
N LEU A 214 4.53 22.55 13.99
CA LEU A 214 4.66 23.16 12.67
C LEU A 214 5.66 24.32 12.77
N PRO A 215 6.52 24.53 11.78
CA PRO A 215 7.41 25.68 11.74
C PRO A 215 6.60 26.97 11.90
N GLY A 216 6.88 27.73 12.98
CA GLY A 216 6.20 29.01 13.27
C GLY A 216 4.94 28.94 14.12
N SER A 217 4.52 27.77 14.62
CA SER A 217 3.36 27.61 15.49
C SER A 217 3.77 27.09 16.88
N THR A 218 3.38 27.80 17.92
CA THR A 218 3.48 27.37 19.33
C THR A 218 2.19 26.74 19.86
N SER A 219 1.18 26.59 18.98
CA SER A 219 -0.15 26.15 19.39
C SER A 219 -0.23 24.62 19.33
N ASN A 220 -0.70 24.00 20.40
CA ASN A 220 -1.16 22.62 20.36
C ASN A 220 -2.29 22.52 19.34
N ILE A 221 -2.10 21.70 18.31
CA ILE A 221 -3.17 21.34 17.39
C ILE A 221 -4.14 20.48 18.20
N GLY A 222 -5.30 21.05 18.54
CA GLY A 222 -6.37 20.33 19.21
C GLY A 222 -6.92 19.19 18.34
N LYS A 223 -8.22 19.06 18.26
CA LYS A 223 -8.84 18.10 17.32
C LYS A 223 -8.52 18.48 15.87
N ALA A 224 -8.16 17.49 15.09
CA ALA A 224 -7.89 17.63 13.66
C ALA A 224 -8.45 16.43 12.89
N SER A 225 -8.86 16.65 11.66
CA SER A 225 -9.09 15.58 10.71
C SER A 225 -7.87 15.41 9.81
N VAL A 226 -7.51 14.16 9.53
CA VAL A 226 -6.42 13.78 8.61
C VAL A 226 -7.02 12.98 7.48
N GLU A 227 -6.80 13.42 6.27
CA GLU A 227 -7.15 12.71 5.06
C GLU A 227 -5.85 12.27 4.36
N MET A 228 -5.74 10.99 4.03
CA MET A 228 -4.61 10.43 3.30
C MET A 228 -5.12 9.77 2.03
N SER A 229 -4.40 9.93 0.94
CA SER A 229 -4.62 9.21 -0.31
C SER A 229 -3.29 8.70 -0.83
N LEU A 230 -3.26 7.46 -1.31
CA LEU A 230 -2.10 6.82 -1.89
C LEU A 230 -2.53 6.04 -3.14
N ASP A 231 -2.03 6.44 -4.29
CA ASP A 231 -2.24 5.77 -5.59
C ASP A 231 -0.92 5.13 -6.02
N MET A 232 -0.87 3.82 -6.06
CA MET A 232 0.32 3.04 -6.40
C MET A 232 0.10 2.22 -7.66
N ARG A 233 1.11 2.17 -8.51
CA ARG A 233 1.21 1.27 -9.66
C ARG A 233 2.29 0.25 -9.41
N PHE A 234 2.02 -0.98 -9.84
CA PHE A 234 2.92 -2.11 -9.73
C PHE A 234 3.25 -2.61 -11.13
N SER A 235 4.53 -2.79 -11.38
CA SER A 235 5.02 -3.30 -12.67
C SER A 235 6.20 -4.24 -12.45
N HIS A 236 6.71 -4.87 -13.53
CA HIS A 236 7.89 -5.75 -13.50
C HIS A 236 7.83 -6.86 -12.45
N HIS A 237 6.62 -7.42 -12.23
CA HIS A 237 6.40 -8.50 -11.25
C HIS A 237 7.28 -9.72 -11.55
N GLY A 238 8.10 -10.12 -10.57
CA GLY A 238 9.00 -11.28 -10.70
C GLY A 238 10.23 -11.04 -11.58
N GLU A 239 10.41 -9.86 -12.13
CA GLU A 239 11.61 -9.52 -12.91
C GLU A 239 12.79 -9.20 -11.99
N ALA A 240 14.00 -9.34 -12.50
CA ALA A 240 15.20 -9.03 -11.74
C ALA A 240 15.26 -7.52 -11.41
N VAL A 241 15.36 -7.19 -10.14
CA VAL A 241 15.62 -5.83 -9.66
C VAL A 241 17.08 -5.70 -9.19
N PRO A 242 17.65 -4.50 -9.15
CA PRO A 242 18.96 -4.31 -8.56
C PRO A 242 19.00 -4.80 -7.12
N GLN A 243 20.01 -5.57 -6.75
CA GLN A 243 20.14 -6.14 -5.41
C GLN A 243 19.97 -5.07 -4.32
N ILE A 244 19.03 -5.29 -3.42
CA ILE A 244 18.74 -4.38 -2.32
C ILE A 244 19.50 -4.86 -1.08
N THR A 245 20.48 -4.09 -0.65
CA THR A 245 21.34 -4.37 0.52
C THR A 245 21.37 -3.17 1.44
N ALA A 246 21.63 -3.42 2.72
CA ALA A 246 21.87 -2.36 3.68
C ALA A 246 23.05 -1.47 3.22
N PRO A 247 22.88 -0.16 3.18
CA PRO A 247 23.95 0.74 2.78
C PRO A 247 25.00 0.88 3.89
N PRO A 248 26.24 1.29 3.57
CA PRO A 248 27.20 1.66 4.58
C PRO A 248 26.70 2.90 5.33
N THR A 249 26.52 2.78 6.64
CA THR A 249 26.13 3.92 7.48
C THR A 249 27.35 4.71 7.91
N GLY A 250 27.28 6.04 7.82
CA GLY A 250 28.30 6.92 8.42
C GLY A 250 28.26 6.83 9.95
N ARG A 251 29.44 6.79 10.55
CA ARG A 251 29.60 6.94 12.01
C ARG A 251 29.76 8.41 12.35
#